data_88663757476a8cfbb936a4e88b3e962a
#
_entry.id   88663757476a8cfbb936a4e88b3e962a
#
_cell.length_a   1.000
_cell.length_b   1.000
_cell.length_c   1.000
_cell.angle_alpha   90.00
_cell.angle_beta   90.00
_cell.angle_gamma   90.00
#
_symmetry.space_group_name_H-M   'P 1'
#
loop_
_entity.id
_entity.type
_entity.pdbx_description
1 polymer ?
#
loop_
_entity_poly.entity_id
_entity_poly.type
_entity_poly.pdbx_seq_one_letter_code
_entity_poly.pdbx_strand_id
1 'polypeptide(L)'
;MADELDVPRAPSSKKLPTPPPSVRILIEERSRDAEAFSGRMRRVLLRALPSEAQRLFALTLAVGVVCGFVAVAFHLAIHAAEALLIDRAFAAPGRLATVLVVVVPTVGGLVAGAALTWIVPGARGSGIPQVKQAFATEGGRVKLRDAIGKFVIGSFQIGSGASLGREGPTVQICAGASSFMARMARLSPKGARRLMPVGVAAGIAAAFNAPIAAVTFTIEEIVGKLDQSVLSGVVVAAALAAVIERGVLGVHPVIEVRQPYGLDHASSLVFFAVLGVAAAIVSVVFTDALLGLRAAFKRVTLVPKWAHPGVGGLVTGLLAVAVLHGLGERGVTGAGYETLGLALDGKLGLRILLALCAVKIVATVFSYSTGGAGGIFAPSLFIGAMLGGAVGYADVAAFGHENRTLGAFALVGMGAVFAGVVRAPITSVLIIFEMTGDYGLVLPLMISNMTAYVLARRMRKSSIYEALLEQDGIVLADDSHPRGTDIAQAVVGDAMVCELVTIPTRASVLDAMAIVEGRNHTFYPVVRTNGTAVGVCLLYTSPSPRDRTR
;
A
#
# COMPACT_ATOMS: atom_id res chain seq x y z
N MET A 1 19.49 9.16 -51.47
CA MET A 1 20.18 9.67 -50.29
C MET A 1 19.32 9.26 -49.10
N ALA A 2 19.64 8.16 -48.48
CA ALA A 2 18.97 7.62 -47.29
C ALA A 2 19.84 7.95 -46.07
N ASP A 3 19.31 8.77 -45.17
CA ASP A 3 19.93 9.06 -43.88
C ASP A 3 19.66 7.88 -42.93
N GLU A 4 20.72 7.19 -42.56
CA GLU A 4 20.73 6.20 -41.47
C GLU A 4 20.55 6.93 -40.12
N LEU A 5 19.44 6.71 -39.46
CA LEU A 5 19.22 7.11 -38.07
C LEU A 5 19.96 6.15 -37.13
N ASP A 6 21.01 6.66 -36.53
CA ASP A 6 21.84 6.00 -35.51
C ASP A 6 21.01 5.78 -34.22
N VAL A 7 20.67 4.52 -33.92
CA VAL A 7 19.95 4.13 -32.70
C VAL A 7 20.96 3.80 -31.61
N PRO A 8 21.00 4.51 -30.48
CA PRO A 8 21.96 4.22 -29.40
C PRO A 8 21.70 2.83 -28.78
N ARG A 9 22.73 1.99 -28.77
CA ARG A 9 22.72 0.65 -28.15
C ARG A 9 22.55 0.76 -26.63
N ALA A 10 21.63 -0.04 -26.09
CA ALA A 10 21.39 -0.17 -24.66
C ALA A 10 22.65 -0.65 -23.92
N PRO A 11 22.94 -0.13 -22.71
CA PRO A 11 24.11 -0.51 -21.93
C PRO A 11 24.05 -1.98 -21.50
N SER A 12 25.15 -2.70 -21.70
CA SER A 12 25.31 -4.11 -21.36
C SER A 12 25.06 -4.38 -19.87
N SER A 13 24.18 -5.34 -19.57
CA SER A 13 23.90 -5.80 -18.21
C SER A 13 25.16 -6.42 -17.59
N LYS A 14 25.68 -5.81 -16.52
CA LYS A 14 26.74 -6.43 -15.69
C LYS A 14 26.19 -7.71 -15.07
N LYS A 15 26.78 -8.85 -15.44
CA LYS A 15 26.50 -10.17 -14.84
C LYS A 15 26.92 -10.15 -13.36
N LEU A 16 25.99 -10.47 -12.47
CA LEU A 16 26.28 -10.70 -11.05
C LEU A 16 27.24 -11.90 -10.89
N PRO A 17 28.15 -11.90 -9.90
CA PRO A 17 29.05 -13.01 -9.65
C PRO A 17 28.25 -14.28 -9.31
N THR A 18 28.64 -15.40 -9.92
CA THR A 18 28.01 -16.71 -9.68
C THR A 18 28.35 -17.22 -8.28
N PRO A 19 27.39 -17.75 -7.52
CA PRO A 19 27.65 -18.30 -6.18
C PRO A 19 28.54 -19.55 -6.27
N PRO A 20 29.31 -19.87 -5.21
CA PRO A 20 30.20 -21.03 -5.15
C PRO A 20 29.44 -22.35 -5.33
N PRO A 21 30.10 -23.41 -5.87
CA PRO A 21 29.42 -24.65 -6.26
C PRO A 21 28.64 -25.35 -5.17
N SER A 22 29.08 -25.30 -3.91
CA SER A 22 28.40 -25.89 -2.75
C SER A 22 27.06 -25.20 -2.42
N VAL A 23 26.99 -23.89 -2.59
CA VAL A 23 25.75 -23.12 -2.39
C VAL A 23 24.77 -23.35 -3.54
N ARG A 24 25.30 -23.57 -4.75
CA ARG A 24 24.50 -23.85 -5.95
C ARG A 24 23.79 -25.20 -5.86
N ILE A 25 24.46 -26.23 -5.35
CA ILE A 25 23.88 -27.58 -5.13
C ILE A 25 22.77 -27.53 -4.09
N LEU A 26 22.96 -26.85 -2.96
CA LEU A 26 21.95 -26.71 -1.92
C LEU A 26 20.71 -25.90 -2.38
N ILE A 27 20.91 -24.91 -3.25
CA ILE A 27 19.80 -24.14 -3.84
C ILE A 27 19.06 -25.00 -4.88
N GLU A 28 19.77 -25.80 -5.67
CA GLU A 28 19.17 -26.69 -6.67
C GLU A 28 18.40 -27.87 -6.04
N GLU A 29 18.91 -28.48 -4.98
CA GLU A 29 18.19 -29.53 -4.24
C GLU A 29 16.93 -28.98 -3.55
N ARG A 30 17.02 -27.88 -2.84
CA ARG A 30 15.84 -27.22 -2.25
C ARG A 30 14.82 -26.76 -3.28
N SER A 31 15.28 -26.33 -4.47
CA SER A 31 14.37 -25.97 -5.55
C SER A 31 13.63 -27.18 -6.13
N ARG A 32 14.32 -28.34 -6.27
CA ARG A 32 13.71 -29.60 -6.73
C ARG A 32 12.66 -30.14 -5.77
N ASP A 33 12.92 -30.13 -4.48
CA ASP A 33 11.94 -30.58 -3.47
C ASP A 33 10.74 -29.64 -3.38
N ALA A 34 10.96 -28.34 -3.44
CA ALA A 34 9.89 -27.34 -3.53
C ALA A 34 9.07 -27.48 -4.83
N GLU A 35 9.70 -27.78 -5.95
CA GLU A 35 9.04 -28.06 -7.23
C GLU A 35 8.27 -29.40 -7.21
N ALA A 36 8.80 -30.43 -6.57
CA ALA A 36 8.14 -31.72 -6.43
C ALA A 36 6.90 -31.61 -5.50
N PHE A 37 7.00 -30.91 -4.37
CA PHE A 37 5.88 -30.65 -3.47
C PHE A 37 4.81 -29.78 -4.15
N SER A 38 5.23 -28.70 -4.80
CA SER A 38 4.33 -27.84 -5.57
C SER A 38 3.64 -28.59 -6.71
N GLY A 39 4.37 -29.51 -7.38
CA GLY A 39 3.85 -30.34 -8.46
C GLY A 39 2.80 -31.37 -8.01
N ARG A 40 2.90 -31.91 -6.78
CA ARG A 40 1.92 -32.85 -6.22
C ARG A 40 0.65 -32.12 -5.78
N MET A 41 0.80 -31.04 -5.02
CA MET A 41 -0.30 -30.17 -4.59
C MET A 41 -1.07 -29.63 -5.80
N ARG A 42 -0.36 -29.19 -6.83
CA ARG A 42 -0.93 -28.69 -8.08
C ARG A 42 -1.75 -29.74 -8.83
N ARG A 43 -1.26 -31.00 -8.93
CA ARG A 43 -2.00 -32.09 -9.58
C ARG A 43 -3.32 -32.40 -8.87
N VAL A 44 -3.33 -32.38 -7.55
CA VAL A 44 -4.52 -32.57 -6.72
C VAL A 44 -5.52 -31.43 -6.98
N LEU A 45 -5.05 -30.17 -6.94
CA LEU A 45 -5.90 -28.99 -7.15
C LEU A 45 -6.54 -28.97 -8.55
N LEU A 46 -5.76 -29.29 -9.59
CA LEU A 46 -6.27 -29.32 -10.98
C LEU A 46 -7.25 -30.45 -11.25
N ARG A 47 -7.13 -31.58 -10.50
CA ARG A 47 -8.08 -32.70 -10.60
C ARG A 47 -9.36 -32.43 -9.82
N ALA A 48 -9.27 -31.80 -8.65
CA ALA A 48 -10.42 -31.51 -7.79
C ALA A 48 -11.26 -30.33 -8.30
N LEU A 49 -10.64 -29.35 -8.97
CA LEU A 49 -11.27 -28.11 -9.43
C LEU A 49 -10.98 -27.87 -10.93
N PRO A 50 -11.72 -28.52 -11.82
CA PRO A 50 -11.45 -28.48 -13.27
C PRO A 50 -11.71 -27.09 -13.88
N SER A 51 -12.71 -26.32 -13.40
CA SER A 51 -13.02 -25.01 -13.95
C SER A 51 -12.18 -23.89 -13.30
N GLU A 52 -11.81 -22.87 -14.10
CA GLU A 52 -11.06 -21.71 -13.58
C GLU A 52 -11.86 -20.94 -12.53
N ALA A 53 -13.18 -20.84 -12.68
CA ALA A 53 -14.07 -20.19 -11.72
C ALA A 53 -14.05 -20.89 -10.35
N GLN A 54 -14.09 -22.22 -10.32
CA GLN A 54 -14.00 -22.99 -9.07
C GLN A 54 -12.64 -22.81 -8.40
N ARG A 55 -11.56 -22.81 -9.19
CA ARG A 55 -10.21 -22.55 -8.66
C ARG A 55 -10.09 -21.15 -8.11
N LEU A 56 -10.63 -20.14 -8.80
CA LEU A 56 -10.62 -18.76 -8.35
C LEU A 56 -11.36 -18.60 -7.02
N PHE A 57 -12.53 -19.23 -6.89
CA PHE A 57 -13.31 -19.20 -5.63
C PHE A 57 -12.57 -19.88 -4.47
N ALA A 58 -12.06 -21.09 -4.67
CA ALA A 58 -11.29 -21.81 -3.65
C ALA A 58 -10.02 -21.04 -3.25
N LEU A 59 -9.34 -20.41 -4.22
CA LEU A 59 -8.17 -19.57 -3.94
C LEU A 59 -8.53 -18.28 -3.20
N THR A 60 -9.71 -17.71 -3.44
CA THR A 60 -10.21 -16.56 -2.69
C THR A 60 -10.30 -16.88 -1.19
N LEU A 61 -10.89 -18.03 -0.84
CA LEU A 61 -10.95 -18.49 0.54
C LEU A 61 -9.56 -18.76 1.12
N ALA A 62 -8.73 -19.49 0.37
CA ALA A 62 -7.37 -19.81 0.80
C ALA A 62 -6.50 -18.55 0.97
N VAL A 63 -6.62 -17.56 0.08
CA VAL A 63 -5.92 -16.27 0.19
C VAL A 63 -6.38 -15.49 1.42
N GLY A 64 -7.69 -15.43 1.69
CA GLY A 64 -8.22 -14.80 2.91
C GLY A 64 -7.59 -15.39 4.18
N VAL A 65 -7.56 -16.73 4.26
CA VAL A 65 -6.96 -17.45 5.40
C VAL A 65 -5.45 -17.23 5.49
N VAL A 66 -4.72 -17.44 4.40
CA VAL A 66 -3.25 -17.31 4.39
C VAL A 66 -2.83 -15.88 4.70
N CYS A 67 -3.47 -14.89 4.07
CA CYS A 67 -3.14 -13.48 4.30
C CYS A 67 -3.51 -13.04 5.72
N GLY A 68 -4.60 -13.55 6.31
CA GLY A 68 -4.93 -13.32 7.72
C GLY A 68 -3.80 -13.77 8.64
N PHE A 69 -3.34 -15.03 8.52
CA PHE A 69 -2.22 -15.53 9.32
C PHE A 69 -0.90 -14.81 9.04
N VAL A 70 -0.60 -14.48 7.79
CA VAL A 70 0.62 -13.76 7.42
C VAL A 70 0.62 -12.34 8.00
N ALA A 71 -0.51 -11.65 7.98
CA ALA A 71 -0.64 -10.32 8.57
C ALA A 71 -0.48 -10.36 10.11
N VAL A 72 -1.09 -11.34 10.78
CA VAL A 72 -0.90 -11.58 12.23
C VAL A 72 0.55 -11.92 12.55
N ALA A 73 1.19 -12.79 11.78
CA ALA A 73 2.60 -13.12 11.96
C ALA A 73 3.51 -11.90 11.79
N PHE A 74 3.21 -11.03 10.81
CA PHE A 74 3.93 -9.78 10.58
C PHE A 74 3.75 -8.80 11.75
N HIS A 75 2.54 -8.68 12.29
CA HIS A 75 2.25 -7.91 13.49
C HIS A 75 3.06 -8.38 14.68
N LEU A 76 3.02 -9.68 14.98
CA LEU A 76 3.79 -10.28 16.07
C LEU A 76 5.30 -10.15 15.90
N ALA A 77 5.79 -10.25 14.64
CA ALA A 77 7.21 -10.05 14.34
C ALA A 77 7.67 -8.60 14.60
N ILE A 78 6.82 -7.61 14.28
CA ILE A 78 7.09 -6.21 14.61
C ILE A 78 7.14 -6.00 16.10
N HIS A 79 6.11 -6.47 16.86
CA HIS A 79 6.09 -6.33 18.32
C HIS A 79 7.25 -7.04 19.01
N ALA A 80 7.64 -8.23 18.54
CA ALA A 80 8.83 -8.90 19.04
C ALA A 80 10.10 -8.10 18.78
N ALA A 81 10.22 -7.49 17.60
CA ALA A 81 11.36 -6.62 17.28
C ALA A 81 11.34 -5.32 18.08
N GLU A 82 10.19 -4.69 18.30
CA GLU A 82 10.02 -3.52 19.18
C GLU A 82 10.45 -3.84 20.60
N ALA A 83 9.92 -4.90 21.19
CA ALA A 83 10.26 -5.35 22.55
C ALA A 83 11.75 -5.68 22.73
N LEU A 84 12.39 -6.24 21.71
CA LEU A 84 13.81 -6.61 21.76
C LEU A 84 14.76 -5.45 21.50
N LEU A 85 14.35 -4.45 20.76
CA LEU A 85 15.21 -3.37 20.28
C LEU A 85 14.85 -2.03 20.94
N ILE A 86 13.81 -1.35 20.45
CA ILE A 86 13.53 0.03 20.84
C ILE A 86 12.97 0.15 22.26
N ASP A 87 12.13 -0.81 22.73
CA ASP A 87 11.58 -0.76 24.09
C ASP A 87 12.67 -1.00 25.14
N ARG A 88 13.63 -1.90 24.87
CA ARG A 88 14.82 -2.05 25.72
C ARG A 88 15.68 -0.81 25.73
N ALA A 89 15.79 -0.08 24.61
CA ALA A 89 16.51 1.18 24.57
C ALA A 89 15.85 2.24 25.48
N PHE A 90 14.52 2.33 25.46
CA PHE A 90 13.77 3.22 26.37
C PHE A 90 13.82 2.78 27.84
N ALA A 91 13.90 1.48 28.12
CA ALA A 91 13.96 0.94 29.47
C ALA A 91 15.36 0.99 30.11
N ALA A 92 16.39 1.36 29.34
CA ALA A 92 17.76 1.43 29.85
C ALA A 92 17.92 2.55 30.91
N PRO A 93 18.85 2.41 31.88
CA PRO A 93 19.00 3.39 32.95
C PRO A 93 19.72 4.68 32.47
N GLY A 94 19.19 5.83 32.88
CA GLY A 94 19.84 7.13 32.80
C GLY A 94 20.29 7.53 31.38
N ARG A 95 21.55 7.97 31.25
CA ARG A 95 22.11 8.42 29.96
C ARG A 95 22.21 7.33 28.90
N LEU A 96 22.25 6.07 29.33
CA LEU A 96 22.30 4.94 28.39
C LEU A 96 21.02 4.87 27.54
N ALA A 97 19.85 5.13 28.11
CA ALA A 97 18.59 5.22 27.36
C ALA A 97 18.68 6.27 26.25
N THR A 98 19.17 7.47 26.58
CA THR A 98 19.33 8.57 25.60
C THR A 98 20.20 8.15 24.40
N VAL A 99 21.31 7.45 24.66
CA VAL A 99 22.22 6.97 23.62
C VAL A 99 21.58 5.85 22.81
N LEU A 100 20.97 4.87 23.47
CA LEU A 100 20.38 3.71 22.79
C LEU A 100 19.17 4.10 21.94
N VAL A 101 18.33 5.03 22.38
CA VAL A 101 17.18 5.54 21.59
C VAL A 101 17.62 6.19 20.28
N VAL A 102 18.85 6.72 20.20
CA VAL A 102 19.44 7.23 18.96
C VAL A 102 20.12 6.11 18.16
N VAL A 103 20.91 5.27 18.84
CA VAL A 103 21.75 4.26 18.18
C VAL A 103 20.89 3.15 17.55
N VAL A 104 19.85 2.66 18.25
CA VAL A 104 19.02 1.54 17.77
C VAL A 104 18.33 1.84 16.44
N PRO A 105 17.60 2.96 16.25
CA PRO A 105 17.03 3.28 14.96
C PRO A 105 18.08 3.57 13.87
N THR A 106 19.23 4.14 14.25
CA THR A 106 20.34 4.41 13.32
C THR A 106 20.91 3.11 12.76
N VAL A 107 21.28 2.17 13.64
CA VAL A 107 21.83 0.86 13.25
C VAL A 107 20.77 0.04 12.52
N GLY A 108 19.51 0.06 13.01
CA GLY A 108 18.37 -0.57 12.35
C GLY A 108 18.19 -0.06 10.91
N GLY A 109 18.29 1.24 10.70
CA GLY A 109 18.26 1.86 9.38
C GLY A 109 19.43 1.45 8.48
N LEU A 110 20.65 1.38 9.02
CA LEU A 110 21.84 0.93 8.27
C LEU A 110 21.71 -0.53 7.82
N VAL A 111 21.29 -1.43 8.71
CA VAL A 111 21.11 -2.85 8.42
C VAL A 111 19.99 -3.04 7.39
N ALA A 112 18.86 -2.38 7.59
CA ALA A 112 17.74 -2.42 6.64
C ALA A 112 18.16 -1.85 5.26
N GLY A 113 18.88 -0.73 5.24
CA GLY A 113 19.36 -0.12 4.00
C GLY A 113 20.35 -1.00 3.23
N ALA A 114 21.24 -1.69 3.93
CA ALA A 114 22.13 -2.70 3.35
C ALA A 114 21.34 -3.86 2.73
N ALA A 115 20.39 -4.44 3.48
CA ALA A 115 19.54 -5.52 2.98
C ALA A 115 18.68 -5.09 1.77
N LEU A 116 18.10 -3.88 1.81
CA LEU A 116 17.32 -3.30 0.71
C LEU A 116 18.16 -2.98 -0.53
N THR A 117 19.46 -2.76 -0.37
CA THR A 117 20.32 -2.44 -1.52
C THR A 117 20.86 -3.69 -2.19
N TRP A 118 21.29 -4.69 -1.41
CA TRP A 118 22.00 -5.85 -1.95
C TRP A 118 21.15 -7.13 -2.02
N ILE A 119 20.16 -7.29 -1.12
CA ILE A 119 19.38 -8.53 -1.05
C ILE A 119 18.03 -8.35 -1.74
N VAL A 120 17.19 -7.41 -1.32
CA VAL A 120 15.79 -7.28 -1.80
C VAL A 120 15.43 -5.81 -2.12
N PRO A 121 15.86 -5.25 -3.26
CA PRO A 121 15.53 -3.87 -3.63
C PRO A 121 14.03 -3.60 -3.78
N GLY A 122 13.24 -4.59 -4.20
CA GLY A 122 11.78 -4.47 -4.37
C GLY A 122 10.99 -4.39 -3.06
N ALA A 123 11.65 -4.59 -1.90
CA ALA A 123 11.04 -4.39 -0.58
C ALA A 123 11.14 -2.93 -0.08
N ARG A 124 11.76 -2.01 -0.81
CA ARG A 124 11.89 -0.59 -0.43
C ARG A 124 10.54 0.15 -0.52
N GLY A 125 10.34 1.18 0.32
CA GLY A 125 9.17 2.05 0.31
C GLY A 125 7.93 1.48 1.02
N SER A 126 6.75 2.07 0.76
CA SER A 126 5.49 1.73 1.42
C SER A 126 4.96 0.33 1.08
N GLY A 127 5.05 -0.09 -0.16
CA GLY A 127 4.41 -1.31 -0.66
C GLY A 127 3.14 -1.03 -1.47
N ILE A 128 2.34 -0.04 -1.10
CA ILE A 128 1.09 0.31 -1.82
C ILE A 128 1.37 0.79 -3.25
N PRO A 129 2.31 1.72 -3.52
CA PRO A 129 2.64 2.10 -4.89
C PRO A 129 3.08 0.92 -5.76
N GLN A 130 3.90 0.01 -5.20
CA GLN A 130 4.38 -1.18 -5.92
C GLN A 130 3.22 -2.13 -6.29
N VAL A 131 2.25 -2.30 -5.38
CA VAL A 131 1.06 -3.12 -5.64
C VAL A 131 0.13 -2.46 -6.66
N LYS A 132 -0.06 -1.13 -6.58
CA LYS A 132 -0.83 -0.34 -7.56
C LYS A 132 -0.22 -0.47 -8.96
N GLN A 133 1.10 -0.34 -9.07
CA GLN A 133 1.85 -0.57 -10.31
C GLN A 133 1.66 -2.00 -10.82
N ALA A 134 1.88 -3.01 -9.97
CA ALA A 134 1.76 -4.42 -10.37
C ALA A 134 0.34 -4.75 -10.86
N PHE A 135 -0.70 -4.18 -10.26
CA PHE A 135 -2.08 -4.32 -10.72
C PHE A 135 -2.30 -3.67 -12.09
N ALA A 136 -1.82 -2.45 -12.28
CA ALA A 136 -2.06 -1.66 -13.47
C ALA A 136 -1.26 -2.16 -14.69
N THR A 137 0.05 -2.46 -14.50
CA THR A 137 0.99 -2.68 -15.61
C THR A 137 1.57 -4.10 -15.69
N GLU A 138 1.56 -4.88 -14.59
CA GLU A 138 2.20 -6.19 -14.52
C GLU A 138 1.20 -7.36 -14.41
N GLY A 139 -0.09 -7.14 -14.69
CA GLY A 139 -1.14 -8.16 -14.62
C GLY A 139 -1.32 -8.77 -13.23
N GLY A 140 -1.07 -8.01 -12.17
CA GLY A 140 -1.19 -8.45 -10.78
C GLY A 140 -0.02 -9.33 -10.30
N ARG A 141 1.14 -9.25 -10.91
CA ARG A 141 2.31 -10.07 -10.54
C ARG A 141 3.19 -9.34 -9.54
N VAL A 142 3.23 -9.83 -8.30
CA VAL A 142 4.17 -9.41 -7.26
C VAL A 142 5.16 -10.55 -7.00
N LYS A 143 6.45 -10.23 -6.90
CA LYS A 143 7.50 -11.24 -6.65
C LYS A 143 7.45 -11.68 -5.18
N LEU A 144 7.38 -12.99 -4.93
CA LEU A 144 7.37 -13.55 -3.57
C LEU A 144 8.61 -13.15 -2.76
N ARG A 145 9.79 -13.06 -3.43
CA ARG A 145 11.02 -12.59 -2.80
C ARG A 145 10.88 -11.18 -2.21
N ASP A 146 10.21 -10.28 -2.92
CA ASP A 146 9.99 -8.91 -2.46
C ASP A 146 9.00 -8.87 -1.29
N ALA A 147 7.97 -9.73 -1.30
CA ALA A 147 7.03 -9.89 -0.20
C ALA A 147 7.70 -10.45 1.07
N ILE A 148 8.52 -11.51 0.95
CA ILE A 148 9.29 -12.06 2.09
C ILE A 148 10.32 -11.04 2.59
N GLY A 149 11.02 -10.36 1.69
CA GLY A 149 11.95 -9.30 2.06
C GLY A 149 11.27 -8.14 2.79
N LYS A 150 10.07 -7.76 2.34
CA LYS A 150 9.24 -6.75 3.02
C LYS A 150 8.84 -7.21 4.42
N PHE A 151 8.48 -8.48 4.60
CA PHE A 151 8.15 -9.05 5.90
C PHE A 151 9.36 -8.95 6.87
N VAL A 152 10.52 -9.46 6.47
CA VAL A 152 11.70 -9.54 7.36
C VAL A 152 12.31 -8.16 7.62
N ILE A 153 12.56 -7.39 6.54
CA ILE A 153 13.22 -6.09 6.66
C ILE A 153 12.27 -5.06 7.28
N GLY A 154 10.97 -5.11 6.93
CA GLY A 154 9.95 -4.21 7.45
C GLY A 154 9.74 -4.41 8.95
N SER A 155 9.58 -5.66 9.44
CA SER A 155 9.43 -5.92 10.87
C SER A 155 10.67 -5.48 11.67
N PHE A 156 11.86 -5.75 11.16
CA PHE A 156 13.10 -5.32 11.81
C PHE A 156 13.25 -3.80 11.84
N GLN A 157 13.01 -3.10 10.73
CA GLN A 157 13.20 -1.66 10.64
C GLN A 157 12.15 -0.88 11.44
N ILE A 158 10.87 -1.28 11.40
CA ILE A 158 9.82 -0.67 12.22
C ILE A 158 10.11 -0.95 13.69
N GLY A 159 10.42 -2.19 14.04
CA GLY A 159 10.74 -2.60 15.41
C GLY A 159 12.03 -1.99 15.97
N SER A 160 12.95 -1.54 15.12
CA SER A 160 14.11 -0.75 15.58
C SER A 160 13.78 0.72 15.86
N GLY A 161 12.53 1.18 15.63
CA GLY A 161 12.07 2.51 15.99
C GLY A 161 11.97 3.49 14.81
N ALA A 162 12.07 3.04 13.56
CA ALA A 162 11.79 3.92 12.42
C ALA A 162 10.32 4.41 12.45
N SER A 163 10.10 5.71 12.20
CA SER A 163 8.75 6.32 12.20
C SER A 163 7.96 5.92 10.94
N LEU A 164 7.53 4.66 10.90
CA LEU A 164 6.86 4.02 9.76
C LEU A 164 5.73 3.10 10.25
N GLY A 165 4.72 2.89 9.39
CA GLY A 165 3.58 2.01 9.66
C GLY A 165 3.73 0.64 8.99
N ARG A 166 2.98 -0.34 9.51
CA ARG A 166 2.94 -1.75 9.04
C ARG A 166 1.96 -1.99 7.90
N GLU A 167 0.99 -1.13 7.68
CA GLU A 167 -0.17 -1.36 6.82
C GLU A 167 0.23 -1.49 5.34
N GLY A 168 1.04 -0.54 4.85
CA GLY A 168 1.58 -0.60 3.48
C GLY A 168 2.40 -1.86 3.21
N PRO A 169 3.37 -2.22 4.07
CA PRO A 169 4.06 -3.50 4.00
C PRO A 169 3.14 -4.70 3.97
N THR A 170 2.12 -4.77 4.84
CA THR A 170 1.14 -5.87 4.87
C THR A 170 0.43 -6.02 3.52
N VAL A 171 0.05 -4.91 2.87
CA VAL A 171 -0.54 -4.91 1.52
C VAL A 171 0.40 -5.59 0.52
N GLN A 172 1.68 -5.24 0.49
CA GLN A 172 2.64 -5.84 -0.44
C GLN A 172 2.91 -7.32 -0.15
N ILE A 173 2.99 -7.69 1.12
CA ILE A 173 3.20 -9.08 1.56
C ILE A 173 2.03 -9.94 1.12
N CYS A 174 0.78 -9.52 1.39
CA CYS A 174 -0.43 -10.26 1.03
C CYS A 174 -0.68 -10.27 -0.49
N ALA A 175 -0.40 -9.19 -1.21
CA ALA A 175 -0.41 -9.16 -2.67
C ALA A 175 0.61 -10.14 -3.27
N GLY A 176 1.80 -10.27 -2.66
CA GLY A 176 2.81 -11.25 -3.06
C GLY A 176 2.38 -12.69 -2.81
N ALA A 177 1.77 -12.96 -1.65
CA ALA A 177 1.21 -14.27 -1.31
C ALA A 177 0.10 -14.67 -2.29
N SER A 178 -0.87 -13.80 -2.55
CA SER A 178 -1.96 -14.06 -3.50
C SER A 178 -1.45 -14.26 -4.93
N SER A 179 -0.49 -13.44 -5.37
CA SER A 179 0.16 -13.59 -6.67
C SER A 179 0.94 -14.92 -6.80
N PHE A 180 1.57 -15.38 -5.73
CA PHE A 180 2.23 -16.68 -5.68
C PHE A 180 1.22 -17.82 -5.79
N MET A 181 0.12 -17.77 -5.04
CA MET A 181 -0.96 -18.78 -5.08
C MET A 181 -1.63 -18.83 -6.46
N ALA A 182 -1.85 -17.69 -7.11
CA ALA A 182 -2.38 -17.62 -8.47
C ALA A 182 -1.48 -18.38 -9.48
N ARG A 183 -0.15 -18.21 -9.37
CA ARG A 183 0.82 -18.93 -10.22
C ARG A 183 0.82 -20.44 -9.94
N MET A 184 0.78 -20.84 -8.66
CA MET A 184 0.71 -22.27 -8.30
C MET A 184 -0.52 -22.94 -8.91
N ALA A 185 -1.65 -22.26 -8.89
CA ALA A 185 -2.93 -22.76 -9.43
C ALA A 185 -3.06 -22.59 -10.94
N ARG A 186 -2.07 -22.07 -11.64
CA ARG A 186 -2.09 -21.80 -13.08
C ARG A 186 -3.33 -21.01 -13.52
N LEU A 187 -3.65 -19.95 -12.79
CA LEU A 187 -4.69 -19.04 -13.24
C LEU A 187 -4.23 -18.31 -14.51
N SER A 188 -5.20 -18.00 -15.37
CA SER A 188 -4.98 -17.10 -16.50
C SER A 188 -4.45 -15.73 -16.01
N PRO A 189 -3.82 -14.91 -16.87
CA PRO A 189 -3.40 -13.55 -16.50
C PRO A 189 -4.56 -12.72 -15.95
N LYS A 190 -5.77 -12.88 -16.49
CA LYS A 190 -7.00 -12.29 -15.98
C LYS A 190 -7.34 -12.78 -14.57
N GLY A 191 -7.27 -14.10 -14.33
CA GLY A 191 -7.53 -14.71 -13.03
C GLY A 191 -6.51 -14.24 -11.97
N ALA A 192 -5.23 -14.18 -12.32
CA ALA A 192 -4.18 -13.69 -11.43
C ALA A 192 -4.38 -12.21 -11.06
N ARG A 193 -4.75 -11.36 -12.05
CA ARG A 193 -5.07 -9.95 -11.81
C ARG A 193 -6.28 -9.77 -10.90
N ARG A 194 -7.29 -10.65 -10.98
CA ARG A 194 -8.47 -10.64 -10.09
C ARG A 194 -8.15 -11.09 -8.67
N LEU A 195 -7.22 -12.03 -8.50
CA LEU A 195 -6.88 -12.59 -7.18
C LEU A 195 -5.99 -11.64 -6.37
N MET A 196 -5.19 -10.77 -6.97
CA MET A 196 -4.30 -9.87 -6.25
C MET A 196 -5.04 -8.89 -5.31
N PRO A 197 -6.11 -8.18 -5.74
CA PRO A 197 -6.92 -7.33 -4.86
C PRO A 197 -7.54 -8.09 -3.68
N VAL A 198 -7.86 -9.37 -3.86
CA VAL A 198 -8.35 -10.25 -2.78
C VAL A 198 -7.33 -10.35 -1.64
N GLY A 199 -6.04 -10.55 -1.99
CA GLY A 199 -4.97 -10.55 -1.01
C GLY A 199 -4.72 -9.18 -0.37
N VAL A 200 -4.83 -8.10 -1.14
CA VAL A 200 -4.73 -6.73 -0.62
C VAL A 200 -5.78 -6.47 0.45
N ALA A 201 -7.05 -6.76 0.14
CA ALA A 201 -8.15 -6.56 1.09
C ALA A 201 -7.99 -7.41 2.35
N ALA A 202 -7.62 -8.68 2.21
CA ALA A 202 -7.33 -9.55 3.35
C ALA A 202 -6.21 -8.97 4.24
N GLY A 203 -5.14 -8.44 3.64
CA GLY A 203 -4.03 -7.83 4.37
C GLY A 203 -4.45 -6.59 5.15
N ILE A 204 -5.24 -5.70 4.56
CA ILE A 204 -5.74 -4.49 5.21
C ILE A 204 -6.75 -4.83 6.30
N ALA A 205 -7.68 -5.76 6.02
CA ALA A 205 -8.67 -6.20 6.99
C ALA A 205 -8.00 -6.74 8.27
N ALA A 206 -6.96 -7.56 8.13
CA ALA A 206 -6.20 -8.06 9.27
C ALA A 206 -5.28 -7.01 9.92
N ALA A 207 -4.81 -5.99 9.18
CA ALA A 207 -3.97 -4.94 9.76
C ALA A 207 -4.75 -3.97 10.65
N PHE A 208 -6.02 -3.71 10.34
CA PHE A 208 -6.87 -2.73 11.03
C PHE A 208 -8.06 -3.34 11.76
N ASN A 209 -8.29 -4.64 11.63
CA ASN A 209 -9.53 -5.29 12.08
C ASN A 209 -10.80 -4.61 11.50
N ALA A 210 -10.71 -4.11 10.27
CA ALA A 210 -11.69 -3.28 9.59
C ALA A 210 -12.00 -3.84 8.18
N PRO A 211 -12.84 -4.87 8.07
CA PRO A 211 -13.09 -5.56 6.81
C PRO A 211 -13.83 -4.70 5.76
N ILE A 212 -14.78 -3.84 6.16
CA ILE A 212 -15.51 -2.98 5.19
C ILE A 212 -14.57 -1.90 4.64
N ALA A 213 -13.79 -1.26 5.51
CA ALA A 213 -12.78 -0.30 5.09
C ALA A 213 -11.70 -0.93 4.20
N ALA A 214 -11.33 -2.18 4.43
CA ALA A 214 -10.39 -2.91 3.58
C ALA A 214 -10.94 -3.13 2.15
N VAL A 215 -12.23 -3.42 2.03
CA VAL A 215 -12.91 -3.54 0.73
C VAL A 215 -12.90 -2.20 0.00
N THR A 216 -13.31 -1.13 0.66
CA THR A 216 -13.36 0.21 0.05
C THR A 216 -11.98 0.73 -0.31
N PHE A 217 -10.97 0.54 0.55
CA PHE A 217 -9.58 0.89 0.22
C PHE A 217 -9.07 0.16 -1.03
N THR A 218 -9.36 -1.13 -1.11
CA THR A 218 -8.94 -1.92 -2.28
C THR A 218 -9.57 -1.40 -3.56
N ILE A 219 -10.83 -0.97 -3.51
CA ILE A 219 -11.53 -0.38 -4.65
C ILE A 219 -11.01 1.02 -4.95
N GLU A 220 -10.95 1.92 -3.96
CA GLU A 220 -10.57 3.33 -4.15
C GLU A 220 -9.10 3.49 -4.56
N GLU A 221 -8.18 2.73 -3.94
CA GLU A 221 -6.76 2.98 -4.10
C GLU A 221 -6.06 2.02 -5.07
N ILE A 222 -6.50 0.75 -5.15
CA ILE A 222 -5.78 -0.27 -5.94
C ILE A 222 -6.45 -0.54 -7.28
N VAL A 223 -7.77 -0.82 -7.28
CA VAL A 223 -8.51 -1.22 -8.49
C VAL A 223 -8.94 -0.01 -9.30
N GLY A 224 -9.32 1.09 -8.65
CA GLY A 224 -9.77 2.35 -9.26
C GLY A 224 -11.17 2.30 -9.87
N LYS A 225 -11.74 1.11 -10.10
CA LYS A 225 -13.07 0.90 -10.69
C LYS A 225 -13.82 -0.18 -9.93
N LEU A 226 -15.13 -0.03 -9.81
CA LEU A 226 -15.98 -1.05 -9.21
C LEU A 226 -16.20 -2.21 -10.21
N ASP A 227 -15.41 -3.28 -10.06
CA ASP A 227 -15.59 -4.53 -10.83
C ASP A 227 -16.30 -5.58 -9.96
N GLN A 228 -17.55 -5.89 -10.26
CA GLN A 228 -18.35 -6.88 -9.52
C GLN A 228 -17.67 -8.27 -9.48
N SER A 229 -16.89 -8.60 -10.50
CA SER A 229 -16.18 -9.89 -10.55
C SER A 229 -15.05 -10.02 -9.52
N VAL A 230 -14.55 -8.89 -9.01
CA VAL A 230 -13.50 -8.81 -7.99
C VAL A 230 -14.12 -8.58 -6.61
N LEU A 231 -15.22 -7.82 -6.53
CA LEU A 231 -15.84 -7.37 -5.29
C LEU A 231 -16.21 -8.52 -4.34
N SER A 232 -16.89 -9.56 -4.85
CA SER A 232 -17.32 -10.69 -4.00
C SER A 232 -16.13 -11.42 -3.36
N GLY A 233 -15.05 -11.61 -4.12
CA GLY A 233 -13.83 -12.23 -3.61
C GLY A 233 -13.12 -11.36 -2.55
N VAL A 234 -13.08 -10.06 -2.79
CA VAL A 234 -12.49 -9.07 -1.87
C VAL A 234 -13.24 -9.05 -0.53
N VAL A 235 -14.59 -9.02 -0.56
CA VAL A 235 -15.44 -9.05 0.64
C VAL A 235 -15.21 -10.31 1.47
N VAL A 236 -15.26 -11.48 0.82
CA VAL A 236 -15.09 -12.77 1.51
C VAL A 236 -13.70 -12.89 2.14
N ALA A 237 -12.66 -12.52 1.42
CA ALA A 237 -11.30 -12.62 1.93
C ALA A 237 -11.02 -11.60 3.06
N ALA A 238 -11.56 -10.39 2.98
CA ALA A 238 -11.46 -9.40 4.03
C ALA A 238 -12.15 -9.89 5.32
N ALA A 239 -13.35 -10.44 5.21
CA ALA A 239 -14.08 -11.00 6.35
C ALA A 239 -13.32 -12.17 6.99
N LEU A 240 -12.81 -13.12 6.19
CA LEU A 240 -12.02 -14.26 6.70
C LEU A 240 -10.74 -13.80 7.41
N ALA A 241 -10.03 -12.83 6.84
CA ALA A 241 -8.79 -12.31 7.43
C ALA A 241 -9.04 -11.59 8.76
N ALA A 242 -10.13 -10.80 8.85
CA ALA A 242 -10.55 -10.16 10.10
C ALA A 242 -10.96 -11.18 11.18
N VAL A 243 -11.67 -12.26 10.81
CA VAL A 243 -12.01 -13.34 11.74
C VAL A 243 -10.75 -14.02 12.30
N ILE A 244 -9.74 -14.26 11.45
CA ILE A 244 -8.48 -14.86 11.88
C ILE A 244 -7.72 -13.93 12.81
N GLU A 245 -7.64 -12.65 12.47
CA GLU A 245 -6.98 -11.63 13.31
C GLU A 245 -7.63 -11.59 14.69
N ARG A 246 -8.96 -11.47 14.76
CA ARG A 246 -9.72 -11.50 16.03
C ARG A 246 -9.55 -12.80 16.80
N GLY A 247 -9.49 -13.93 16.09
CA GLY A 247 -9.32 -15.25 16.73
C GLY A 247 -7.95 -15.45 17.35
N VAL A 248 -6.90 -14.81 16.83
CA VAL A 248 -5.51 -14.97 17.30
C VAL A 248 -5.11 -13.85 18.26
N LEU A 249 -5.43 -12.60 17.95
CA LEU A 249 -5.02 -11.43 18.75
C LEU A 249 -6.08 -11.02 19.79
N GLY A 250 -7.28 -11.57 19.69
CA GLY A 250 -8.41 -11.22 20.56
C GLY A 250 -9.32 -10.13 19.94
N VAL A 251 -10.47 -9.91 20.58
CA VAL A 251 -11.50 -8.95 20.13
C VAL A 251 -11.14 -7.52 20.58
N HIS A 252 -9.87 -7.17 20.59
CA HIS A 252 -9.44 -5.81 20.92
C HIS A 252 -9.34 -4.97 19.65
N PRO A 253 -9.93 -3.77 19.62
CA PRO A 253 -9.72 -2.84 18.52
C PRO A 253 -8.22 -2.46 18.46
N VAL A 254 -7.72 -2.21 17.27
CA VAL A 254 -6.31 -1.78 17.08
C VAL A 254 -5.99 -0.51 17.87
N ILE A 255 -7.00 0.30 18.14
CA ILE A 255 -6.94 1.48 18.99
C ILE A 255 -8.05 1.36 20.01
N GLU A 256 -7.69 1.21 21.30
CA GLU A 256 -8.68 1.18 22.37
C GLU A 256 -9.35 2.53 22.52
N VAL A 257 -10.62 2.59 22.17
CA VAL A 257 -11.49 3.72 22.45
C VAL A 257 -12.22 3.42 23.77
N ARG A 258 -11.78 4.06 24.85
CA ARG A 258 -12.25 3.75 26.21
C ARG A 258 -13.58 4.40 26.59
N GLN A 259 -14.06 5.33 25.76
CA GLN A 259 -15.31 6.04 25.99
C GLN A 259 -16.05 6.24 24.66
N PRO A 260 -17.40 6.22 24.66
CA PRO A 260 -18.16 6.53 23.45
C PRO A 260 -17.95 8.01 23.09
N TYR A 261 -17.67 8.26 21.83
CA TYR A 261 -17.57 9.61 21.29
C TYR A 261 -18.75 9.86 20.35
N GLY A 262 -19.51 10.90 20.60
CA GLY A 262 -20.61 11.34 19.77
C GLY A 262 -20.45 12.79 19.33
N LEU A 263 -21.38 13.25 18.51
CA LEU A 263 -21.59 14.67 18.27
C LEU A 263 -22.45 15.23 19.42
N ASP A 264 -21.81 15.62 20.52
CA ASP A 264 -22.54 16.13 21.69
C ASP A 264 -23.19 17.50 21.42
N HIS A 265 -22.55 18.32 20.57
CA HIS A 265 -23.01 19.67 20.23
C HIS A 265 -22.94 19.95 18.73
N ALA A 266 -24.05 20.39 18.13
CA ALA A 266 -24.12 20.76 16.72
C ALA A 266 -23.17 21.93 16.35
N SER A 267 -22.87 22.83 17.32
CA SER A 267 -21.89 23.92 17.15
C SER A 267 -20.49 23.45 16.82
N SER A 268 -20.08 22.27 17.30
CA SER A 268 -18.76 21.66 17.00
C SER A 268 -18.58 21.31 15.52
N LEU A 269 -19.67 21.21 14.73
CA LEU A 269 -19.59 20.96 13.29
C LEU A 269 -18.78 22.02 12.53
N VAL A 270 -18.81 23.28 13.01
CA VAL A 270 -17.99 24.36 12.45
C VAL A 270 -16.50 24.04 12.63
N PHE A 271 -16.11 23.59 13.83
CA PHE A 271 -14.71 23.24 14.10
C PHE A 271 -14.28 21.94 13.39
N PHE A 272 -15.19 21.01 13.14
CA PHE A 272 -14.89 19.85 12.26
C PHE A 272 -14.66 20.27 10.81
N ALA A 273 -15.34 21.30 10.30
CA ALA A 273 -15.04 21.86 8.99
C ALA A 273 -13.68 22.58 8.98
N VAL A 274 -13.37 23.37 10.03
CA VAL A 274 -12.04 24.00 10.23
C VAL A 274 -10.94 22.95 10.31
N LEU A 275 -11.17 21.83 11.02
CA LEU A 275 -10.27 20.69 11.07
C LEU A 275 -10.02 20.12 9.66
N GLY A 276 -11.05 20.01 8.83
CA GLY A 276 -10.89 19.57 7.43
C GLY A 276 -9.97 20.49 6.63
N VAL A 277 -10.09 21.81 6.81
CA VAL A 277 -9.20 22.80 6.17
C VAL A 277 -7.75 22.65 6.67
N ALA A 278 -7.56 22.57 7.99
CA ALA A 278 -6.25 22.39 8.59
C ALA A 278 -5.59 21.05 8.15
N ALA A 279 -6.39 19.99 8.10
CA ALA A 279 -5.97 18.68 7.62
C ALA A 279 -5.55 18.69 6.15
N ALA A 280 -6.23 19.44 5.28
CA ALA A 280 -5.82 19.62 3.89
C ALA A 280 -4.43 20.24 3.79
N ILE A 281 -4.18 21.32 4.54
CA ILE A 281 -2.88 22.02 4.55
C ILE A 281 -1.78 21.07 5.05
N VAL A 282 -1.99 20.43 6.20
CA VAL A 282 -1.02 19.49 6.77
C VAL A 282 -0.75 18.32 5.83
N SER A 283 -1.76 17.78 5.16
CA SER A 283 -1.62 16.69 4.19
C SER A 283 -0.74 17.07 3.00
N VAL A 284 -0.93 18.28 2.47
CA VAL A 284 -0.11 18.79 1.36
C VAL A 284 1.32 19.06 1.81
N VAL A 285 1.52 19.72 2.95
CA VAL A 285 2.84 19.97 3.53
C VAL A 285 3.60 18.66 3.79
N PHE A 286 2.93 17.67 4.38
CA PHE A 286 3.51 16.35 4.63
C PHE A 286 3.93 15.66 3.31
N THR A 287 3.03 15.68 2.31
CA THR A 287 3.30 15.06 1.01
C THR A 287 4.45 15.74 0.28
N ASP A 288 4.46 17.07 0.22
CA ASP A 288 5.50 17.84 -0.48
C ASP A 288 6.84 17.74 0.22
N ALA A 289 6.87 17.78 1.56
CA ALA A 289 8.09 17.56 2.33
C ALA A 289 8.68 16.16 2.08
N LEU A 290 7.83 15.12 2.07
CA LEU A 290 8.26 13.74 1.82
C LEU A 290 8.83 13.59 0.41
N LEU A 291 8.14 14.08 -0.61
CA LEU A 291 8.59 13.98 -2.00
C LEU A 291 9.82 14.85 -2.28
N GLY A 292 9.87 16.05 -1.71
CA GLY A 292 11.01 16.95 -1.82
C GLY A 292 12.27 16.36 -1.20
N LEU A 293 12.15 15.84 0.03
CA LEU A 293 13.29 15.21 0.70
C LEU A 293 13.72 13.91 -0.02
N ARG A 294 12.76 13.11 -0.52
CA ARG A 294 13.07 11.92 -1.33
C ARG A 294 13.82 12.28 -2.62
N ALA A 295 13.41 13.35 -3.30
CA ALA A 295 14.12 13.85 -4.48
C ALA A 295 15.53 14.35 -4.14
N ALA A 296 15.71 15.02 -2.98
CA ALA A 296 17.01 15.44 -2.49
C ALA A 296 17.94 14.23 -2.22
N PHE A 297 17.46 13.21 -1.51
CA PHE A 297 18.25 11.99 -1.25
C PHE A 297 18.60 11.20 -2.51
N LYS A 298 17.77 11.25 -3.56
CA LYS A 298 18.13 10.65 -4.88
C LYS A 298 19.36 11.35 -5.52
N ARG A 299 19.61 12.63 -5.20
CA ARG A 299 20.73 13.44 -5.72
C ARG A 299 21.98 13.42 -4.83
N VAL A 300 21.83 13.06 -3.55
CA VAL A 300 22.95 13.01 -2.60
C VAL A 300 23.90 11.87 -2.96
N THR A 301 25.15 12.20 -3.26
CA THR A 301 26.22 11.27 -3.58
C THR A 301 27.23 11.07 -2.45
N LEU A 302 27.25 11.99 -1.46
CA LEU A 302 28.18 11.99 -0.34
C LEU A 302 28.00 10.77 0.57
N VAL A 303 26.75 10.34 0.78
CA VAL A 303 26.42 9.16 1.59
C VAL A 303 26.02 8.03 0.65
N PRO A 304 26.59 6.81 0.78
CA PRO A 304 26.21 5.70 -0.07
C PRO A 304 24.74 5.31 0.13
N LYS A 305 24.06 4.91 -0.93
CA LYS A 305 22.60 4.65 -0.96
C LYS A 305 22.13 3.64 0.10
N TRP A 306 22.97 2.68 0.47
CA TRP A 306 22.66 1.71 1.52
C TRP A 306 22.64 2.33 2.93
N ALA A 307 23.35 3.44 3.14
CA ALA A 307 23.43 4.10 4.44
C ALA A 307 22.35 5.19 4.63
N HIS A 308 21.62 5.59 3.57
CA HIS A 308 20.55 6.59 3.68
C HIS A 308 19.53 6.27 4.77
N PRO A 309 18.96 5.01 4.89
CA PRO A 309 18.01 4.72 5.96
C PRO A 309 18.57 4.86 7.37
N GLY A 310 19.90 4.73 7.53
CA GLY A 310 20.59 5.05 8.79
C GLY A 310 20.50 6.53 9.17
N VAL A 311 20.57 7.44 8.17
CA VAL A 311 20.35 8.88 8.40
C VAL A 311 18.92 9.14 8.88
N GLY A 312 17.93 8.46 8.25
CA GLY A 312 16.53 8.51 8.70
C GLY A 312 16.37 8.03 10.14
N GLY A 313 17.03 6.92 10.51
CA GLY A 313 17.04 6.39 11.87
C GLY A 313 17.69 7.35 12.87
N LEU A 314 18.81 7.98 12.50
CA LEU A 314 19.51 8.98 13.34
C LEU A 314 18.60 10.18 13.65
N VAL A 315 17.96 10.75 12.63
CA VAL A 315 17.06 11.89 12.82
C VAL A 315 15.87 11.49 13.70
N THR A 316 15.25 10.32 13.43
CA THR A 316 14.14 9.83 14.24
C THR A 316 14.54 9.60 15.68
N GLY A 317 15.71 9.01 15.95
CA GLY A 317 16.23 8.80 17.29
C GLY A 317 16.52 10.11 18.05
N LEU A 318 17.12 11.09 17.37
CA LEU A 318 17.36 12.42 17.96
C LEU A 318 16.04 13.12 18.31
N LEU A 319 15.04 13.06 17.43
CA LEU A 319 13.72 13.62 17.69
C LEU A 319 12.99 12.88 18.82
N ALA A 320 13.12 11.56 18.90
CA ALA A 320 12.56 10.76 19.99
C ALA A 320 13.16 11.15 21.34
N VAL A 321 14.49 11.37 21.43
CA VAL A 321 15.17 11.86 22.63
C VAL A 321 14.70 13.26 23.00
N ALA A 322 14.58 14.16 22.02
CA ALA A 322 14.13 15.53 22.26
C ALA A 322 12.70 15.57 22.83
N VAL A 323 11.80 14.75 22.28
CA VAL A 323 10.42 14.64 22.76
C VAL A 323 10.37 13.97 24.14
N LEU A 324 11.15 12.91 24.36
CA LEU A 324 11.19 12.22 25.65
C LEU A 324 11.63 13.15 26.78
N HIS A 325 12.69 13.95 26.57
CA HIS A 325 13.22 14.85 27.60
C HIS A 325 12.42 16.17 27.71
N GLY A 326 11.85 16.65 26.60
CA GLY A 326 11.11 17.92 26.58
C GLY A 326 9.64 17.81 26.95
N LEU A 327 9.00 16.68 26.59
CA LEU A 327 7.56 16.48 26.73
C LEU A 327 7.19 15.23 27.57
N GLY A 328 8.11 14.32 27.84
CA GLY A 328 7.86 13.08 28.58
C GLY A 328 7.18 11.97 27.76
N GLU A 329 7.04 12.14 26.44
CA GLU A 329 6.24 11.26 25.57
C GLU A 329 7.11 10.42 24.63
N ARG A 330 6.57 9.26 24.14
CA ARG A 330 7.29 8.31 23.28
C ARG A 330 6.80 8.23 21.83
N GLY A 331 5.78 8.97 21.42
CA GLY A 331 5.03 8.82 20.17
C GLY A 331 5.78 9.02 18.84
N VAL A 332 7.09 9.31 18.85
CA VAL A 332 7.88 9.59 17.64
C VAL A 332 8.25 8.30 16.90
N THR A 333 8.66 7.26 17.63
CA THR A 333 9.11 5.97 17.08
C THR A 333 7.94 5.10 16.63
N GLY A 334 8.16 4.20 15.65
CA GLY A 334 7.17 3.27 15.15
C GLY A 334 5.87 3.95 14.69
N ALA A 335 4.74 3.27 14.83
CA ALA A 335 3.41 3.81 14.56
C ALA A 335 2.93 4.82 15.62
N GLY A 336 3.40 4.72 16.86
CA GLY A 336 3.05 5.61 17.96
C GLY A 336 1.67 5.34 18.59
N TYR A 337 1.16 4.12 18.53
CA TYR A 337 -0.20 3.79 18.98
C TYR A 337 -0.45 4.07 20.46
N GLU A 338 0.56 3.89 21.35
CA GLU A 338 0.44 4.18 22.77
C GLU A 338 0.11 5.67 23.01
N THR A 339 0.90 6.58 22.44
CA THR A 339 0.67 8.03 22.56
C THR A 339 -0.60 8.47 21.81
N LEU A 340 -0.94 7.79 20.71
CA LEU A 340 -2.21 7.99 20.02
C LEU A 340 -3.40 7.70 20.97
N GLY A 341 -3.35 6.61 21.73
CA GLY A 341 -4.37 6.30 22.75
C GLY A 341 -4.51 7.41 23.79
N LEU A 342 -3.41 8.02 24.25
CA LEU A 342 -3.46 9.16 25.18
C LEU A 342 -4.14 10.40 24.57
N ALA A 343 -3.93 10.65 23.26
CA ALA A 343 -4.61 11.73 22.56
C ALA A 343 -6.12 11.49 22.45
N LEU A 344 -6.50 10.24 22.18
CA LEU A 344 -7.90 9.83 22.13
C LEU A 344 -8.57 9.94 23.51
N ASP A 345 -7.88 9.59 24.57
CA ASP A 345 -8.37 9.77 25.94
C ASP A 345 -8.44 11.27 26.38
N GLY A 346 -8.02 12.22 25.52
CA GLY A 346 -7.98 13.65 25.85
C GLY A 346 -6.94 14.01 26.92
N LYS A 347 -5.94 13.16 27.16
CA LYS A 347 -4.93 13.35 28.22
C LYS A 347 -3.76 14.23 27.82
N LEU A 348 -3.59 14.53 26.53
CA LEU A 348 -2.48 15.32 26.01
C LEU A 348 -2.84 16.81 25.94
N GLY A 349 -1.99 17.68 26.50
CA GLY A 349 -2.17 19.13 26.41
C GLY A 349 -1.88 19.67 24.99
N LEU A 350 -2.44 20.85 24.68
CA LEU A 350 -2.33 21.49 23.36
C LEU A 350 -0.88 21.59 22.85
N ARG A 351 0.07 21.98 23.72
CA ARG A 351 1.50 22.11 23.35
C ARG A 351 2.09 20.76 22.94
N ILE A 352 1.73 19.69 23.64
CA ILE A 352 2.20 18.32 23.34
C ILE A 352 1.62 17.87 22.01
N LEU A 353 0.32 18.07 21.75
CA LEU A 353 -0.34 17.72 20.52
C LEU A 353 0.31 18.40 19.29
N LEU A 354 0.52 19.71 19.36
CA LEU A 354 1.16 20.46 18.27
C LEU A 354 2.60 20.05 18.04
N ALA A 355 3.37 19.86 19.11
CA ALA A 355 4.76 19.42 19.03
C ALA A 355 4.88 18.01 18.44
N LEU A 356 4.04 17.04 18.90
CA LEU A 356 4.03 15.68 18.39
C LEU A 356 3.58 15.63 16.92
N CYS A 357 2.59 16.45 16.53
CA CYS A 357 2.18 16.59 15.14
C CYS A 357 3.37 16.99 14.25
N ALA A 358 4.07 18.07 14.60
CA ALA A 358 5.21 18.58 13.84
C ALA A 358 6.38 17.58 13.81
N VAL A 359 6.74 17.03 14.97
CA VAL A 359 7.87 16.10 15.10
C VAL A 359 7.59 14.79 14.35
N LYS A 360 6.35 14.26 14.40
CA LYS A 360 5.96 13.05 13.66
C LYS A 360 6.06 13.25 12.15
N ILE A 361 5.64 14.41 11.65
CA ILE A 361 5.83 14.77 10.22
C ILE A 361 7.31 14.65 9.85
N VAL A 362 8.20 15.32 10.60
CA VAL A 362 9.64 15.31 10.30
C VAL A 362 10.21 13.89 10.40
N ALA A 363 9.94 13.17 11.48
CA ALA A 363 10.45 11.81 11.70
C ALA A 363 10.01 10.85 10.58
N THR A 364 8.74 10.92 10.17
CA THR A 364 8.21 10.06 9.10
C THR A 364 8.78 10.46 7.73
N VAL A 365 8.87 11.76 7.45
CA VAL A 365 9.47 12.27 6.22
C VAL A 365 10.91 11.78 6.07
N PHE A 366 11.73 11.83 7.12
CA PHE A 366 13.09 11.30 7.09
C PHE A 366 13.13 9.78 7.01
N SER A 367 12.37 9.06 7.84
CA SER A 367 12.34 7.59 7.82
C SER A 367 11.95 7.03 6.46
N TYR A 368 10.99 7.65 5.77
CA TYR A 368 10.50 7.20 4.47
C TYR A 368 11.39 7.64 3.29
N SER A 369 11.75 8.94 3.25
CA SER A 369 12.46 9.54 2.10
C SER A 369 13.88 9.02 1.93
N THR A 370 14.51 8.54 3.00
CA THR A 370 15.81 7.87 2.96
C THR A 370 15.73 6.42 2.40
N GLY A 371 14.54 5.92 2.13
CA GLY A 371 14.31 4.63 1.48
C GLY A 371 14.01 3.48 2.45
N GLY A 372 13.32 3.76 3.54
CA GLY A 372 12.87 2.75 4.50
C GLY A 372 11.85 1.76 3.92
N ALA A 373 11.71 0.60 4.57
CA ALA A 373 10.79 -0.49 4.20
C ALA A 373 9.52 -0.48 5.04
N GLY A 374 8.84 0.66 5.12
CA GLY A 374 7.61 0.82 5.91
C GLY A 374 6.61 1.76 5.26
N GLY A 375 5.39 1.77 5.80
CA GLY A 375 4.26 2.57 5.30
C GLY A 375 4.18 3.96 5.95
N ILE A 376 3.42 4.83 5.29
CA ILE A 376 3.11 6.18 5.79
C ILE A 376 1.67 6.27 6.32
N PHE A 377 0.93 5.18 6.30
CA PHE A 377 -0.49 5.10 6.66
C PHE A 377 -0.70 5.42 8.16
N ALA A 378 -0.17 4.60 9.08
CA ALA A 378 -0.28 4.84 10.52
C ALA A 378 0.32 6.20 10.94
N PRO A 379 1.49 6.64 10.44
CA PRO A 379 1.96 7.99 10.71
C PRO A 379 0.98 9.10 10.29
N SER A 380 0.27 8.95 9.16
CA SER A 380 -0.74 9.96 8.75
C SER A 380 -1.94 9.99 9.70
N LEU A 381 -2.38 8.83 10.21
CA LEU A 381 -3.42 8.76 11.24
C LEU A 381 -2.94 9.45 12.54
N PHE A 382 -1.71 9.18 12.98
CA PHE A 382 -1.14 9.81 14.16
C PHE A 382 -1.07 11.34 14.04
N ILE A 383 -0.54 11.85 12.92
CA ILE A 383 -0.49 13.29 12.62
C ILE A 383 -1.89 13.89 12.67
N GLY A 384 -2.87 13.19 12.08
CA GLY A 384 -4.27 13.59 12.07
C GLY A 384 -4.88 13.66 13.47
N ALA A 385 -4.62 12.68 14.32
CA ALA A 385 -5.10 12.67 15.71
C ALA A 385 -4.54 13.84 16.52
N MET A 386 -3.25 14.10 16.40
CA MET A 386 -2.60 15.22 17.09
C MET A 386 -3.18 16.57 16.63
N LEU A 387 -3.38 16.73 15.31
CA LEU A 387 -4.01 17.92 14.74
C LEU A 387 -5.46 18.07 15.19
N GLY A 388 -6.23 16.97 15.16
CA GLY A 388 -7.63 16.95 15.57
C GLY A 388 -7.79 17.35 17.03
N GLY A 389 -7.03 16.72 17.94
CA GLY A 389 -7.02 17.11 19.35
C GLY A 389 -6.66 18.58 19.57
N ALA A 390 -5.70 19.12 18.80
CA ALA A 390 -5.34 20.53 18.88
C ALA A 390 -6.48 21.47 18.43
N VAL A 391 -7.22 21.12 17.36
CA VAL A 391 -8.40 21.88 16.93
C VAL A 391 -9.55 21.73 17.95
N GLY A 392 -9.68 20.56 18.59
CA GLY A 392 -10.65 20.36 19.67
C GLY A 392 -10.43 21.32 20.85
N TYR A 393 -9.20 21.69 21.17
CA TYR A 393 -8.95 22.75 22.17
C TYR A 393 -9.52 24.12 21.76
N ALA A 394 -9.57 24.43 20.46
CA ALA A 394 -10.20 25.67 20.00
C ALA A 394 -11.74 25.61 20.15
N ASP A 395 -12.36 24.45 19.94
CA ASP A 395 -13.78 24.22 20.19
C ASP A 395 -14.11 24.41 21.68
N VAL A 396 -13.35 23.77 22.56
CA VAL A 396 -13.50 23.93 24.03
C VAL A 396 -13.33 25.39 24.46
N ALA A 397 -12.34 26.09 23.91
CA ALA A 397 -12.08 27.49 24.26
C ALA A 397 -13.20 28.44 23.74
N ALA A 398 -13.76 28.17 22.56
CA ALA A 398 -14.76 29.04 21.95
C ALA A 398 -16.18 28.85 22.52
N PHE A 399 -16.56 27.62 22.84
CA PHE A 399 -17.93 27.25 23.23
C PHE A 399 -18.03 26.76 24.67
N GLY A 400 -16.94 26.57 25.40
CA GLY A 400 -16.95 26.06 26.76
C GLY A 400 -17.35 24.60 26.90
N HIS A 401 -17.17 23.82 25.83
CA HIS A 401 -17.45 22.37 25.81
C HIS A 401 -16.53 21.60 26.75
N GLU A 402 -16.93 20.39 27.13
CA GLU A 402 -16.11 19.55 28.00
C GLU A 402 -14.88 19.00 27.26
N ASN A 403 -13.77 18.77 27.98
CA ASN A 403 -12.54 18.17 27.45
C ASN A 403 -12.76 16.77 26.85
N ARG A 404 -13.89 16.13 27.14
CA ARG A 404 -14.29 14.84 26.57
C ARG A 404 -14.42 14.88 25.05
N THR A 405 -14.74 16.05 24.47
CA THR A 405 -14.84 16.24 23.02
C THR A 405 -13.49 16.15 22.30
N LEU A 406 -12.36 16.33 23.01
CA LEU A 406 -11.02 16.30 22.42
C LEU A 406 -10.72 14.97 21.71
N GLY A 407 -11.14 13.84 22.28
CA GLY A 407 -10.99 12.53 21.68
C GLY A 407 -11.79 12.36 20.38
N ALA A 408 -13.00 12.92 20.30
CA ALA A 408 -13.80 12.94 19.08
C ALA A 408 -13.08 13.73 17.97
N PHE A 409 -12.52 14.90 18.28
CA PHE A 409 -11.72 15.67 17.35
C PHE A 409 -10.46 14.94 16.91
N ALA A 410 -9.77 14.23 17.82
CA ALA A 410 -8.61 13.41 17.47
C ALA A 410 -8.99 12.29 16.49
N LEU A 411 -10.08 11.57 16.72
CA LEU A 411 -10.57 10.51 15.83
C LEU A 411 -10.95 11.05 14.45
N VAL A 412 -11.68 12.17 14.40
CA VAL A 412 -12.05 12.81 13.12
C VAL A 412 -10.80 13.32 12.40
N GLY A 413 -9.84 13.89 13.13
CA GLY A 413 -8.57 14.34 12.57
C GLY A 413 -7.76 13.21 11.91
N MET A 414 -7.76 12.01 12.53
CA MET A 414 -7.14 10.82 11.89
C MET A 414 -7.68 10.59 10.48
N GLY A 415 -9.01 10.55 10.34
CA GLY A 415 -9.67 10.36 9.06
C GLY A 415 -9.40 11.50 8.07
N ALA A 416 -9.43 12.75 8.54
CA ALA A 416 -9.26 13.94 7.71
C ALA A 416 -7.87 14.04 7.07
N VAL A 417 -6.81 13.85 7.85
CA VAL A 417 -5.43 13.86 7.30
C VAL A 417 -5.21 12.66 6.38
N PHE A 418 -5.73 11.48 6.73
CA PHE A 418 -5.66 10.32 5.85
C PHE A 418 -6.37 10.56 4.51
N ALA A 419 -7.59 11.14 4.53
CA ALA A 419 -8.33 11.50 3.32
C ALA A 419 -7.57 12.51 2.44
N GLY A 420 -6.89 13.47 3.05
CA GLY A 420 -6.06 14.45 2.34
C GLY A 420 -4.79 13.89 1.72
N VAL A 421 -4.10 12.97 2.42
CA VAL A 421 -2.82 12.35 2.00
C VAL A 421 -3.04 11.27 0.95
N VAL A 422 -3.92 10.29 1.24
CA VAL A 422 -4.13 9.08 0.44
C VAL A 422 -5.14 9.31 -0.68
N ARG A 423 -6.11 10.19 -0.47
CA ARG A 423 -7.21 10.48 -1.41
C ARG A 423 -8.26 9.38 -1.51
N ALA A 424 -8.46 8.61 -0.43
CA ALA A 424 -9.50 7.61 -0.27
C ALA A 424 -10.54 8.07 0.77
N PRO A 425 -11.46 8.99 0.41
CA PRO A 425 -12.37 9.63 1.38
C PRO A 425 -13.42 8.68 1.96
N ILE A 426 -13.96 7.73 1.18
CA ILE A 426 -14.93 6.75 1.68
C ILE A 426 -14.23 5.81 2.66
N THR A 427 -13.06 5.30 2.28
CA THR A 427 -12.24 4.46 3.16
C THR A 427 -11.89 5.18 4.46
N SER A 428 -11.56 6.47 4.40
CA SER A 428 -11.18 7.25 5.59
C SER A 428 -12.29 7.35 6.63
N VAL A 429 -13.55 7.46 6.20
CA VAL A 429 -14.72 7.45 7.10
C VAL A 429 -14.92 6.05 7.68
N LEU A 430 -14.92 5.04 6.81
CA LEU A 430 -15.23 3.66 7.22
C LEU A 430 -14.14 3.05 8.12
N ILE A 431 -12.87 3.39 7.92
CA ILE A 431 -11.80 2.84 8.76
C ILE A 431 -11.89 3.35 10.19
N ILE A 432 -12.18 4.65 10.37
CA ILE A 432 -12.36 5.22 11.70
C ILE A 432 -13.65 4.68 12.34
N PHE A 433 -14.72 4.58 11.57
CA PHE A 433 -15.98 3.99 12.03
C PHE A 433 -15.81 2.54 12.50
N GLU A 434 -15.17 1.67 11.72
CA GLU A 434 -14.95 0.27 12.11
C GLU A 434 -13.99 0.12 13.30
N MET A 435 -13.00 1.02 13.42
CA MET A 435 -12.06 1.02 14.53
C MET A 435 -12.69 1.49 15.85
N THR A 436 -13.72 2.34 15.80
CA THR A 436 -14.37 2.92 16.98
C THR A 436 -15.69 2.26 17.32
N GLY A 437 -16.42 1.78 16.32
CA GLY A 437 -17.79 1.28 16.47
C GLY A 437 -18.82 2.37 16.76
N ASP A 438 -18.45 3.66 16.70
CA ASP A 438 -19.31 4.77 17.05
C ASP A 438 -19.92 5.45 15.83
N TYR A 439 -21.25 5.31 15.68
CA TYR A 439 -22.00 5.91 14.59
C TYR A 439 -22.13 7.44 14.73
N GLY A 440 -22.06 7.98 15.94
CA GLY A 440 -22.19 9.41 16.21
C GLY A 440 -21.13 10.28 15.53
N LEU A 441 -19.97 9.69 15.19
CA LEU A 441 -18.88 10.39 14.51
C LEU A 441 -18.97 10.38 12.98
N VAL A 442 -19.91 9.65 12.38
CA VAL A 442 -19.98 9.52 10.90
C VAL A 442 -20.19 10.88 10.23
N LEU A 443 -21.08 11.72 10.77
CA LEU A 443 -21.34 13.05 10.21
C LEU A 443 -20.14 14.01 10.33
N PRO A 444 -19.49 14.16 11.51
CA PRO A 444 -18.22 14.87 11.64
C PRO A 444 -17.12 14.37 10.70
N LEU A 445 -16.96 13.04 10.58
CA LEU A 445 -16.00 12.41 9.66
C LEU A 445 -16.30 12.78 8.20
N MET A 446 -17.56 12.70 7.77
CA MET A 446 -17.93 13.06 6.40
C MET A 446 -17.58 14.53 6.10
N ILE A 447 -17.93 15.46 6.99
CA ILE A 447 -17.65 16.89 6.80
C ILE A 447 -16.15 17.14 6.74
N SER A 448 -15.41 16.68 7.74
CA SER A 448 -13.96 16.95 7.85
C SER A 448 -13.16 16.25 6.74
N ASN A 449 -13.43 14.97 6.49
CA ASN A 449 -12.69 14.17 5.50
C ASN A 449 -12.95 14.65 4.06
N MET A 450 -14.22 14.99 3.72
CA MET A 450 -14.54 15.52 2.40
C MET A 450 -13.97 16.91 2.19
N THR A 451 -13.99 17.77 3.21
CA THR A 451 -13.35 19.09 3.17
C THR A 451 -11.84 18.93 2.93
N ALA A 452 -11.17 18.07 3.70
CA ALA A 452 -9.74 17.79 3.55
C ALA A 452 -9.41 17.23 2.16
N TYR A 453 -10.18 16.25 1.68
CA TYR A 453 -10.01 15.65 0.36
C TYR A 453 -10.12 16.68 -0.78
N VAL A 454 -11.23 17.47 -0.78
CA VAL A 454 -11.49 18.43 -1.87
C VAL A 454 -10.43 19.53 -1.90
N LEU A 455 -10.09 20.10 -0.75
CA LEU A 455 -9.09 21.16 -0.67
C LEU A 455 -7.69 20.65 -0.99
N ALA A 456 -7.28 19.51 -0.43
CA ALA A 456 -5.99 18.92 -0.74
C ALA A 456 -5.86 18.57 -2.24
N ARG A 457 -6.95 18.11 -2.90
CA ARG A 457 -6.97 17.85 -4.34
C ARG A 457 -6.84 19.12 -5.17
N ARG A 458 -7.39 20.25 -4.71
CA ARG A 458 -7.21 21.55 -5.37
C ARG A 458 -5.78 22.09 -5.24
N MET A 459 -5.15 21.91 -4.06
CA MET A 459 -3.79 22.37 -3.80
C MET A 459 -2.74 21.51 -4.53
N ARG A 460 -2.99 20.20 -4.64
CA ARG A 460 -2.10 19.23 -5.27
C ARG A 460 -2.90 18.23 -6.11
N LYS A 461 -2.54 18.00 -7.38
CA LYS A 461 -3.29 17.11 -8.28
C LYS A 461 -3.17 15.63 -7.92
N SER A 462 -1.95 15.12 -7.72
CA SER A 462 -1.67 13.70 -7.48
C SER A 462 -1.75 13.36 -5.99
N SER A 463 -2.28 12.17 -5.64
CA SER A 463 -2.17 11.59 -4.30
C SER A 463 -0.72 11.26 -3.97
N ILE A 464 -0.41 10.98 -2.69
CA ILE A 464 0.97 10.67 -2.29
C ILE A 464 1.49 9.42 -3.02
N TYR A 465 0.66 8.39 -3.20
CA TYR A 465 1.08 7.15 -3.85
C TYR A 465 1.27 7.30 -5.36
N GLU A 466 0.43 8.10 -6.02
CA GLU A 466 0.60 8.46 -7.43
C GLU A 466 1.86 9.28 -7.64
N ALA A 467 2.07 10.30 -6.82
CA ALA A 467 3.25 11.15 -6.91
C ALA A 467 4.56 10.39 -6.64
N LEU A 468 4.53 9.35 -5.80
CA LEU A 468 5.67 8.45 -5.59
C LEU A 468 5.98 7.64 -6.86
N LEU A 469 4.96 7.15 -7.56
CA LEU A 469 5.12 6.45 -8.84
C LEU A 469 5.61 7.40 -9.93
N GLU A 470 5.06 8.61 -10.02
CA GLU A 470 5.51 9.65 -10.96
C GLU A 470 7.00 9.99 -10.75
N GLN A 471 7.46 10.08 -9.49
CA GLN A 471 8.89 10.26 -9.17
C GLN A 471 9.79 9.09 -9.59
N ASP A 472 9.22 7.89 -9.72
CA ASP A 472 9.92 6.70 -10.22
C ASP A 472 9.77 6.53 -11.74
N GLY A 473 9.18 7.52 -12.43
CA GLY A 473 8.97 7.53 -13.88
C GLY A 473 7.80 6.65 -14.33
N ILE A 474 6.94 6.24 -13.40
CA ILE A 474 5.78 5.39 -13.66
C ILE A 474 4.53 6.26 -13.66
N VAL A 475 3.95 6.46 -14.82
CA VAL A 475 2.68 7.16 -14.98
C VAL A 475 1.60 6.12 -15.23
N LEU A 476 0.69 5.97 -14.27
CA LEU A 476 -0.48 5.12 -14.45
C LEU A 476 -1.47 5.85 -15.35
N ALA A 477 -2.02 5.14 -16.33
CA ALA A 477 -3.10 5.68 -17.16
C ALA A 477 -4.31 5.93 -16.26
N ASP A 478 -4.66 7.19 -16.08
CA ASP A 478 -5.91 7.58 -15.44
C ASP A 478 -7.01 7.51 -16.50
N ASP A 479 -7.83 6.47 -16.44
CA ASP A 479 -8.99 6.30 -17.35
C ASP A 479 -10.05 7.41 -17.15
N SER A 480 -9.97 8.20 -16.07
CA SER A 480 -10.91 9.29 -15.77
C SER A 480 -10.55 10.61 -16.44
N HIS A 481 -9.27 10.77 -16.85
CA HIS A 481 -8.79 11.94 -17.55
C HIS A 481 -7.78 11.53 -18.62
N PRO A 482 -8.21 11.17 -19.83
CA PRO A 482 -7.30 11.13 -20.96
C PRO A 482 -6.64 12.51 -21.03
N ARG A 483 -5.31 12.58 -20.95
CA ARG A 483 -4.58 13.84 -21.10
C ARG A 483 -4.93 14.42 -22.45
N GLY A 484 -5.93 15.31 -22.46
CA GLY A 484 -6.56 15.82 -23.66
C GLY A 484 -5.64 16.62 -24.60
N THR A 485 -4.41 16.91 -24.19
CA THR A 485 -3.42 17.60 -25.02
C THR A 485 -2.59 16.64 -25.89
N ASP A 486 -2.24 15.45 -25.38
CA ASP A 486 -1.41 14.51 -26.15
C ASP A 486 -2.26 13.66 -27.13
N ILE A 487 -3.50 13.30 -26.75
CA ILE A 487 -4.40 12.52 -27.62
C ILE A 487 -4.94 13.37 -28.76
N ALA A 488 -5.17 14.68 -28.54
CA ALA A 488 -5.66 15.57 -29.60
C ALA A 488 -4.61 15.85 -30.69
N GLN A 489 -3.32 15.60 -30.41
CA GLN A 489 -2.21 15.76 -31.35
C GLN A 489 -1.66 14.44 -31.87
N ALA A 490 -1.99 13.31 -31.20
CA ALA A 490 -1.54 11.98 -31.61
C ALA A 490 -2.24 11.55 -32.91
N VAL A 491 -1.47 11.13 -33.89
CA VAL A 491 -2.01 10.53 -35.11
C VAL A 491 -2.19 9.03 -34.91
N VAL A 492 -3.05 8.41 -35.72
CA VAL A 492 -3.32 6.96 -35.63
C VAL A 492 -2.02 6.15 -35.75
N GLY A 493 -1.04 6.65 -36.52
CA GLY A 493 0.28 6.03 -36.67
C GLY A 493 1.08 5.88 -35.39
N ASP A 494 0.88 6.78 -34.39
CA ASP A 494 1.59 6.73 -33.10
C ASP A 494 1.02 5.64 -32.16
N ALA A 495 -0.22 5.22 -32.39
CA ALA A 495 -0.95 4.25 -31.57
C ALA A 495 -1.13 2.89 -32.27
N MET A 496 -0.84 2.78 -33.57
CA MET A 496 -1.05 1.54 -34.29
C MET A 496 0.04 0.51 -33.98
N VAL A 497 -0.36 -0.76 -33.95
CA VAL A 497 0.56 -1.89 -33.87
C VAL A 497 1.10 -2.18 -35.28
N CYS A 498 2.42 -2.04 -35.45
CA CYS A 498 3.08 -2.21 -36.76
C CYS A 498 3.25 -3.68 -37.14
N GLU A 499 3.40 -4.59 -36.17
CA GLU A 499 3.47 -6.04 -36.40
C GLU A 499 2.06 -6.64 -36.35
N LEU A 500 1.36 -6.64 -37.47
CA LEU A 500 0.02 -7.19 -37.57
C LEU A 500 0.04 -8.72 -37.63
N VAL A 501 -0.64 -9.35 -36.66
CA VAL A 501 -0.95 -10.77 -36.73
C VAL A 501 -2.29 -10.92 -37.41
N THR A 502 -2.31 -11.58 -38.56
CA THR A 502 -3.50 -11.76 -39.38
C THR A 502 -3.96 -13.22 -39.34
N ILE A 503 -5.29 -13.42 -39.48
CA ILE A 503 -5.91 -14.76 -39.58
C ILE A 503 -6.37 -14.96 -41.02
N PRO A 504 -5.94 -16.03 -41.71
CA PRO A 504 -6.45 -16.33 -43.06
C PRO A 504 -7.98 -16.63 -43.03
N THR A 505 -8.71 -16.16 -44.03
CA THR A 505 -10.18 -16.41 -44.15
C THR A 505 -10.56 -17.87 -44.17
N ARG A 506 -9.64 -18.76 -44.57
CA ARG A 506 -9.88 -20.24 -44.67
C ARG A 506 -9.32 -21.00 -43.45
N ALA A 507 -8.76 -20.32 -42.46
CA ALA A 507 -8.28 -20.96 -41.24
C ALA A 507 -9.44 -21.57 -40.45
N SER A 508 -9.27 -22.78 -39.95
CA SER A 508 -10.21 -23.35 -39.00
C SER A 508 -10.17 -22.60 -37.66
N VAL A 509 -11.19 -22.79 -36.83
CA VAL A 509 -11.21 -22.16 -35.48
C VAL A 509 -9.98 -22.63 -34.64
N LEU A 510 -9.57 -23.89 -34.81
CA LEU A 510 -8.39 -24.43 -34.11
C LEU A 510 -7.09 -23.78 -34.60
N ASP A 511 -6.95 -23.59 -35.93
CA ASP A 511 -5.78 -22.87 -36.49
C ASP A 511 -5.76 -21.39 -36.03
N ALA A 512 -6.93 -20.73 -36.03
CA ALA A 512 -7.04 -19.38 -35.53
C ALA A 512 -6.68 -19.29 -34.04
N MET A 513 -7.07 -20.25 -33.21
CA MET A 513 -6.69 -20.33 -31.81
C MET A 513 -5.18 -20.51 -31.64
N ALA A 514 -4.55 -21.36 -32.45
CA ALA A 514 -3.09 -21.56 -32.43
C ALA A 514 -2.32 -20.29 -32.84
N ILE A 515 -2.83 -19.52 -33.81
CA ILE A 515 -2.21 -18.24 -34.22
C ILE A 515 -2.30 -17.20 -33.11
N VAL A 516 -3.35 -17.23 -32.32
CA VAL A 516 -3.68 -16.23 -31.29
C VAL A 516 -3.06 -16.60 -29.94
N GLU A 517 -2.75 -17.87 -29.69
CA GLU A 517 -2.19 -18.38 -28.44
C GLU A 517 -0.88 -17.69 -28.08
N GLY A 518 -0.83 -17.11 -26.87
CA GLY A 518 0.32 -16.37 -26.36
C GLY A 518 0.45 -14.93 -26.85
N ARG A 519 -0.51 -14.38 -27.58
CA ARG A 519 -0.54 -13.00 -28.07
C ARG A 519 -1.59 -12.17 -27.36
N ASN A 520 -1.29 -10.89 -27.09
CA ASN A 520 -2.11 -10.00 -26.25
C ASN A 520 -3.01 -9.03 -27.05
N HIS A 521 -3.36 -9.38 -28.30
CA HIS A 521 -4.27 -8.53 -29.09
C HIS A 521 -5.73 -8.91 -28.85
N THR A 522 -6.59 -7.92 -28.84
CA THR A 522 -8.06 -8.09 -28.71
C THR A 522 -8.74 -8.28 -30.06
N PHE A 523 -8.07 -7.86 -31.14
CA PHE A 523 -8.56 -7.85 -32.52
C PHE A 523 -7.53 -8.47 -33.44
N TYR A 524 -7.94 -9.30 -34.36
CA TYR A 524 -7.09 -9.90 -35.38
C TYR A 524 -7.72 -9.66 -36.75
N PRO A 525 -7.06 -8.94 -37.68
CA PRO A 525 -7.54 -8.77 -39.04
C PRO A 525 -7.66 -10.12 -39.74
N VAL A 526 -8.78 -10.37 -40.39
CA VAL A 526 -8.99 -11.55 -41.23
C VAL A 526 -8.67 -11.16 -42.66
N VAL A 527 -7.73 -11.89 -43.28
CA VAL A 527 -7.20 -11.53 -44.59
C VAL A 527 -7.42 -12.66 -45.61
N ARG A 528 -7.65 -12.30 -46.88
CA ARG A 528 -7.62 -13.22 -48.00
C ARG A 528 -6.18 -13.55 -48.40
N THR A 529 -6.00 -14.53 -49.27
CA THR A 529 -4.71 -14.95 -49.83
C THR A 529 -3.94 -13.82 -50.56
N ASN A 530 -4.67 -12.82 -51.03
CA ASN A 530 -4.09 -11.63 -51.68
C ASN A 530 -3.73 -10.49 -50.68
N GLY A 531 -3.78 -10.75 -49.37
CA GLY A 531 -3.48 -9.74 -48.33
C GLY A 531 -4.59 -8.74 -48.03
N THR A 532 -5.74 -8.80 -48.72
CA THR A 532 -6.87 -7.88 -48.49
C THR A 532 -7.58 -8.23 -47.19
N ALA A 533 -7.74 -7.29 -46.28
CA ALA A 533 -8.53 -7.47 -45.07
C ALA A 533 -10.03 -7.50 -45.42
N VAL A 534 -10.73 -8.51 -44.91
CA VAL A 534 -12.17 -8.78 -45.16
C VAL A 534 -13.02 -8.70 -43.91
N GLY A 535 -12.38 -8.65 -42.73
CA GLY A 535 -13.08 -8.59 -41.46
C GLY A 535 -12.10 -8.58 -40.28
N VAL A 536 -12.66 -8.64 -39.08
CA VAL A 536 -11.91 -8.70 -37.83
C VAL A 536 -12.44 -9.83 -36.97
N CYS A 537 -11.54 -10.70 -36.49
CA CYS A 537 -11.85 -11.72 -35.50
C CYS A 537 -11.73 -11.11 -34.10
N LEU A 538 -12.80 -11.19 -33.30
CA LEU A 538 -12.85 -10.74 -31.91
C LEU A 538 -12.79 -11.97 -31.01
N LEU A 539 -11.84 -11.99 -30.05
CA LEU A 539 -11.66 -13.15 -29.15
C LEU A 539 -12.74 -13.30 -28.06
N TYR A 540 -13.65 -12.34 -27.90
CA TYR A 540 -14.61 -12.31 -26.80
C TYR A 540 -16.03 -11.92 -27.19
N THR A 541 -16.43 -12.02 -28.43
CA THR A 541 -17.83 -11.87 -28.77
C THR A 541 -18.61 -13.12 -28.37
N SER A 542 -19.42 -12.98 -27.32
CA SER A 542 -20.60 -13.81 -27.15
C SER A 542 -21.44 -13.71 -28.44
N PRO A 543 -21.87 -14.80 -29.08
CA PRO A 543 -22.70 -14.71 -30.26
C PRO A 543 -23.95 -13.89 -29.95
N SER A 544 -24.17 -12.81 -30.70
CA SER A 544 -25.38 -12.01 -30.61
C SER A 544 -26.60 -12.93 -30.77
N PRO A 545 -27.71 -12.67 -30.06
CA PRO A 545 -28.94 -13.44 -30.28
C PRO A 545 -29.38 -13.51 -31.74
N ARG A 546 -28.94 -12.58 -32.60
CA ARG A 546 -29.17 -12.56 -34.05
C ARG A 546 -28.30 -13.55 -34.83
N ASP A 547 -27.20 -14.04 -34.29
CA ASP A 547 -26.27 -14.97 -34.95
C ASP A 547 -26.65 -16.44 -34.72
N ARG A 548 -27.69 -16.74 -33.91
CA ARG A 548 -28.21 -18.09 -33.66
C ARG A 548 -29.20 -18.59 -34.70
N THR A 549 -29.52 -17.77 -35.72
CA THR A 549 -30.53 -18.08 -36.74
C THR A 549 -29.96 -18.15 -38.17
N ARG A 550 -28.64 -18.42 -38.31
CA ARG A 550 -28.06 -18.79 -39.62
C ARG A 550 -27.23 -20.04 -39.55
#